data_a64d1c12a36dad30f16a5dbf57156ad4
#
_entry.id   a64d1c12a36dad30f16a5dbf57156ad4
#
_cell.length_a   1.000
_cell.length_b   1.000
_cell.length_c   1.000
_cell.angle_alpha   90.00
_cell.angle_beta   90.00
_cell.angle_gamma   90.00
#
_symmetry.space_group_name_H-M   'P 1'
#
loop_
_entity.id
_entity.type
_entity.pdbx_description
1 polymer ?
#
loop_
_entity_poly.entity_id
_entity_poly.type
_entity_poly.pdbx_seq_one_letter_code
_entity_poly.pdbx_strand_id
1 'polypeptide(L)'
;MKNIDWENLAFEFQTTPISLTEMGKREKIDRRTIAKHFKELGIKIVNKQNCAKFDENIFDNIDSEDKAYWLGFIFADGYISSSPLRDGVKKYYNFEISLGIKDLNHLEKFKTFMRYDKNLIIDDHRCRFVIANKHLWNTLNAYGCTPNKSLILKFPNLSNDLIRHFIRGFFDGDGCITRQVNHLTVSPRISLLGTKDVLEKILHHSNTNAKFRHDNRHSEETLTLDWNKEQGIKFINYIYNNSNIYLDRKYVLYQFFKQGSRSVEEFTELSSGNIGGTPEMGNTEIIEETKESSTS
;
A
#
# COMPACT_ATOMS: atom_id res chain seq x y z
N MET A 1 -31.86 -35.75 -21.94
CA MET A 1 -31.14 -34.46 -22.02
C MET A 1 -32.16 -33.35 -21.94
N LYS A 2 -31.92 -32.33 -21.11
CA LYS A 2 -32.85 -31.17 -21.03
C LYS A 2 -32.80 -30.46 -22.38
N ASN A 3 -33.97 -30.28 -23.00
CA ASN A 3 -34.05 -29.53 -24.26
C ASN A 3 -33.85 -28.04 -23.89
N ILE A 4 -32.73 -27.45 -24.30
CA ILE A 4 -32.35 -26.09 -23.97
C ILE A 4 -32.78 -25.21 -25.14
N ASP A 5 -33.57 -24.20 -24.83
CA ASP A 5 -33.95 -23.17 -25.80
C ASP A 5 -32.80 -22.14 -25.88
N TRP A 6 -31.91 -22.39 -26.84
CA TRP A 6 -30.71 -21.56 -27.02
C TRP A 6 -31.01 -20.14 -27.51
N GLU A 7 -32.08 -19.96 -28.26
CA GLU A 7 -32.49 -18.64 -28.76
C GLU A 7 -33.04 -17.78 -27.64
N ASN A 8 -33.84 -18.32 -26.75
CA ASN A 8 -34.35 -17.62 -25.58
C ASN A 8 -33.23 -17.30 -24.59
N LEU A 9 -32.33 -18.26 -24.38
CA LEU A 9 -31.17 -18.05 -23.53
C LEU A 9 -30.24 -16.91 -24.07
N ALA A 10 -30.12 -16.85 -25.37
CA ALA A 10 -29.36 -15.83 -26.07
C ALA A 10 -30.03 -14.45 -26.00
N PHE A 11 -31.33 -14.40 -26.16
CA PHE A 11 -32.14 -13.18 -26.00
C PHE A 11 -32.01 -12.62 -24.57
N GLU A 12 -32.13 -13.48 -23.56
CA GLU A 12 -31.96 -13.10 -22.18
C GLU A 12 -30.55 -12.53 -21.92
N PHE A 13 -29.51 -13.17 -22.47
CA PHE A 13 -28.13 -12.67 -22.33
C PHE A 13 -27.92 -11.28 -22.93
N GLN A 14 -28.63 -10.96 -24.01
CA GLN A 14 -28.53 -9.64 -24.65
C GLN A 14 -29.33 -8.56 -23.93
N THR A 15 -30.42 -8.92 -23.28
CA THR A 15 -31.40 -7.99 -22.69
C THR A 15 -31.25 -7.80 -21.18
N THR A 16 -30.62 -8.76 -20.49
CA THR A 16 -30.44 -8.71 -19.03
C THR A 16 -28.97 -8.68 -18.65
N PRO A 17 -28.61 -8.15 -17.45
CA PRO A 17 -27.21 -8.10 -16.98
C PRO A 17 -26.69 -9.45 -16.45
N ILE A 18 -27.20 -10.59 -16.93
CA ILE A 18 -26.79 -11.92 -16.47
C ILE A 18 -25.46 -12.34 -17.10
N SER A 19 -24.57 -12.96 -16.32
CA SER A 19 -23.31 -13.51 -16.81
C SER A 19 -23.45 -14.95 -17.33
N LEU A 20 -22.56 -15.37 -18.26
CA LEU A 20 -22.50 -16.76 -18.71
C LEU A 20 -22.29 -17.78 -17.58
N THR A 21 -21.62 -17.34 -16.49
CA THR A 21 -21.36 -18.17 -15.31
C THR A 21 -22.66 -18.39 -14.51
N GLU A 22 -23.47 -17.36 -14.34
CA GLU A 22 -24.76 -17.42 -13.66
C GLU A 22 -25.75 -18.24 -14.47
N MET A 23 -25.82 -18.00 -15.79
CA MET A 23 -26.61 -18.82 -16.70
C MET A 23 -26.23 -20.30 -16.62
N GLY A 24 -24.90 -20.58 -16.64
CA GLY A 24 -24.39 -21.94 -16.54
C GLY A 24 -24.79 -22.64 -15.24
N LYS A 25 -24.73 -21.92 -14.12
CA LYS A 25 -25.19 -22.45 -12.82
C LYS A 25 -26.69 -22.75 -12.81
N ARG A 26 -27.50 -21.83 -13.32
CA ARG A 26 -28.97 -21.95 -13.37
C ARG A 26 -29.41 -23.11 -14.26
N GLU A 27 -28.87 -23.21 -15.47
CA GLU A 27 -29.21 -24.24 -16.45
C GLU A 27 -28.47 -25.57 -16.24
N LYS A 28 -27.48 -25.60 -15.30
CA LYS A 28 -26.61 -26.74 -15.05
C LYS A 28 -25.76 -27.13 -16.26
N ILE A 29 -25.25 -26.15 -16.98
CA ILE A 29 -24.43 -26.28 -18.18
C ILE A 29 -23.10 -25.58 -17.97
N ASP A 30 -22.00 -26.15 -18.51
CA ASP A 30 -20.72 -25.47 -18.52
C ASP A 30 -20.82 -24.17 -19.35
N ARG A 31 -20.30 -23.07 -18.79
CA ARG A 31 -20.28 -21.74 -19.43
C ARG A 31 -19.61 -21.74 -20.80
N ARG A 32 -18.66 -22.66 -21.04
CA ARG A 32 -17.99 -22.78 -22.34
C ARG A 32 -18.94 -23.37 -23.41
N THR A 33 -19.83 -24.26 -23.00
CA THR A 33 -20.88 -24.79 -23.87
C THR A 33 -21.84 -23.69 -24.30
N ILE A 34 -22.28 -22.86 -23.35
CA ILE A 34 -23.14 -21.70 -23.65
C ILE A 34 -22.41 -20.74 -24.60
N ALA A 35 -21.16 -20.44 -24.32
CA ALA A 35 -20.36 -19.55 -25.16
C ALA A 35 -20.17 -20.07 -26.59
N LYS A 36 -20.05 -21.41 -26.77
CA LYS A 36 -19.95 -22.04 -28.07
C LYS A 36 -21.25 -21.85 -28.87
N HIS A 37 -22.39 -22.18 -28.29
CA HIS A 37 -23.68 -22.03 -28.94
C HIS A 37 -24.05 -20.58 -29.27
N PHE A 38 -23.71 -19.62 -28.37
CA PHE A 38 -23.93 -18.20 -28.65
C PHE A 38 -23.07 -17.72 -29.82
N LYS A 39 -21.84 -18.25 -29.97
CA LYS A 39 -20.99 -17.96 -31.12
C LYS A 39 -21.58 -18.54 -32.42
N GLU A 40 -22.13 -19.74 -32.37
CA GLU A 40 -22.81 -20.38 -33.49
C GLU A 40 -24.08 -19.60 -33.92
N LEU A 41 -24.78 -18.98 -32.97
CA LEU A 41 -25.92 -18.08 -33.21
C LEU A 41 -25.49 -16.66 -33.63
N GLY A 42 -24.19 -16.42 -33.85
CA GLY A 42 -23.70 -15.10 -34.25
C GLY A 42 -23.73 -14.03 -33.14
N ILE A 43 -23.99 -14.44 -31.90
CA ILE A 43 -24.08 -13.52 -30.77
C ILE A 43 -22.67 -13.15 -30.34
N LYS A 44 -22.38 -11.86 -30.44
CA LYS A 44 -21.14 -11.32 -29.94
C LYS A 44 -21.15 -11.39 -28.42
N ILE A 45 -20.45 -12.37 -27.86
CA ILE A 45 -20.18 -12.43 -26.42
C ILE A 45 -19.22 -11.28 -26.12
N VAL A 46 -19.78 -10.09 -25.98
CA VAL A 46 -19.07 -9.03 -25.26
C VAL A 46 -19.03 -9.58 -23.84
N ASN A 47 -17.85 -9.99 -23.40
CA ASN A 47 -17.63 -10.10 -21.98
C ASN A 47 -18.00 -8.72 -21.44
N LYS A 48 -19.21 -8.59 -20.92
CA LYS A 48 -19.53 -7.56 -19.93
C LYS A 48 -18.73 -8.01 -18.68
N GLN A 49 -17.41 -8.05 -18.82
CA GLN A 49 -16.56 -7.95 -17.67
C GLN A 49 -17.09 -6.72 -17.00
N ASN A 50 -17.54 -6.90 -15.82
CA ASN A 50 -17.82 -5.87 -14.85
C ASN A 50 -16.49 -5.17 -14.62
N CYS A 51 -15.99 -4.45 -15.64
CA CYS A 51 -14.75 -3.71 -15.56
C CYS A 51 -14.95 -2.76 -14.40
N ALA A 52 -14.09 -2.85 -13.41
CA ALA A 52 -14.12 -1.92 -12.32
C ALA A 52 -14.07 -0.51 -12.89
N LYS A 53 -14.96 0.35 -12.43
CA LYS A 53 -14.89 1.77 -12.72
C LYS A 53 -13.97 2.41 -11.70
N PHE A 54 -13.06 3.24 -12.14
CA PHE A 54 -12.13 3.99 -11.32
C PHE A 54 -11.55 5.13 -12.14
N ASP A 55 -10.89 6.07 -11.52
CA ASP A 55 -10.22 7.17 -12.19
C ASP A 55 -8.82 6.74 -12.64
N GLU A 56 -8.70 6.30 -13.90
CA GLU A 56 -7.42 5.81 -14.45
C GLU A 56 -6.40 6.93 -14.68
N ASN A 57 -6.84 8.20 -14.73
CA ASN A 57 -6.00 9.37 -14.99
C ASN A 57 -5.58 10.10 -13.69
N ILE A 58 -5.94 9.58 -12.52
CA ILE A 58 -5.77 10.28 -11.24
C ILE A 58 -4.31 10.61 -10.94
N PHE A 59 -3.37 9.81 -11.45
CA PHE A 59 -1.93 10.01 -11.31
C PHE A 59 -1.25 10.66 -12.52
N ASP A 60 -1.98 11.10 -13.56
CA ASP A 60 -1.37 11.73 -14.74
C ASP A 60 -0.64 13.03 -14.37
N ASN A 61 -1.17 13.75 -13.37
CA ASN A 61 -0.51 14.91 -12.78
C ASN A 61 -0.54 14.81 -11.25
N ILE A 62 0.60 14.98 -10.61
CA ILE A 62 0.70 15.07 -9.15
C ILE A 62 0.62 16.53 -8.76
N ASP A 63 -0.58 17.02 -8.43
CA ASP A 63 -0.94 18.40 -8.17
C ASP A 63 -1.61 18.64 -6.82
N SER A 64 -1.70 17.61 -5.97
CA SER A 64 -2.34 17.70 -4.66
C SER A 64 -1.63 16.84 -3.61
N GLU A 65 -1.89 17.16 -2.33
CA GLU A 65 -1.41 16.38 -1.18
C GLU A 65 -1.76 14.90 -1.33
N ASP A 66 -3.02 14.59 -1.62
CA ASP A 66 -3.50 13.21 -1.70
C ASP A 66 -2.79 12.42 -2.80
N LYS A 67 -2.63 13.03 -3.98
CA LYS A 67 -1.94 12.37 -5.09
C LYS A 67 -0.46 12.12 -4.78
N ALA A 68 0.22 13.11 -4.20
CA ALA A 68 1.61 12.96 -3.78
C ALA A 68 1.77 11.90 -2.68
N TYR A 69 0.88 11.90 -1.69
CA TYR A 69 0.85 10.91 -0.61
C TYR A 69 0.66 9.49 -1.16
N TRP A 70 -0.37 9.28 -1.98
CA TRP A 70 -0.65 7.95 -2.52
C TRP A 70 0.43 7.46 -3.50
N LEU A 71 1.06 8.37 -4.25
CA LEU A 71 2.23 8.02 -5.06
C LEU A 71 3.37 7.51 -4.17
N GLY A 72 3.65 8.19 -3.06
CA GLY A 72 4.65 7.76 -2.08
C GLY A 72 4.33 6.40 -1.47
N PHE A 73 3.07 6.17 -1.09
CA PHE A 73 2.60 4.90 -0.55
C PHE A 73 2.70 3.75 -1.58
N ILE A 74 2.38 4.03 -2.85
CA ILE A 74 2.58 3.08 -3.96
C ILE A 74 4.06 2.77 -4.17
N PHE A 75 4.94 3.72 -3.98
CA PHE A 75 6.38 3.51 -4.07
C PHE A 75 6.88 2.54 -3.00
N ALA A 76 6.29 2.52 -1.82
CA ALA A 76 6.56 1.53 -0.77
C ALA A 76 5.82 0.20 -1.06
N ASP A 77 4.52 0.16 -0.86
CA ASP A 77 3.69 -1.05 -0.81
C ASP A 77 3.02 -1.43 -2.15
N GLY A 78 3.11 -0.57 -3.17
CA GLY A 78 2.51 -0.87 -4.48
C GLY A 78 3.34 -1.87 -5.29
N TYR A 79 2.66 -2.72 -6.02
CA TYR A 79 3.27 -3.68 -6.94
C TYR A 79 2.67 -3.52 -8.34
N ILE A 80 3.52 -3.38 -9.35
CA ILE A 80 3.12 -3.44 -10.76
C ILE A 80 3.78 -4.60 -11.47
N SER A 81 3.04 -5.25 -12.34
CA SER A 81 3.56 -6.34 -13.15
C SER A 81 2.95 -6.34 -14.56
N SER A 82 3.64 -6.97 -15.49
CA SER A 82 3.06 -7.26 -16.80
C SER A 82 3.39 -8.68 -17.22
N SER A 83 2.41 -9.38 -17.78
CA SER A 83 2.57 -10.74 -18.28
C SER A 83 1.95 -10.88 -19.67
N PRO A 84 2.51 -11.70 -20.57
CA PRO A 84 1.92 -11.97 -21.86
C PRO A 84 0.57 -12.68 -21.65
N LEU A 85 -0.41 -12.33 -22.47
CA LEU A 85 -1.63 -13.11 -22.60
C LEU A 85 -1.36 -14.37 -23.41
N ARG A 86 -2.33 -15.31 -23.40
CA ARG A 86 -2.20 -16.62 -24.08
C ARG A 86 -1.91 -16.52 -25.58
N ASP A 87 -2.25 -15.40 -26.21
CA ASP A 87 -1.99 -15.13 -27.64
C ASP A 87 -0.53 -14.70 -27.90
N GLY A 88 0.27 -14.47 -26.85
CA GLY A 88 1.67 -14.02 -26.92
C GLY A 88 1.86 -12.59 -27.44
N VAL A 89 0.82 -11.95 -27.94
CA VAL A 89 0.88 -10.61 -28.56
C VAL A 89 0.46 -9.52 -27.58
N LYS A 90 -0.58 -9.76 -26.78
CA LYS A 90 -1.10 -8.81 -25.81
C LYS A 90 -0.48 -9.06 -24.44
N LYS A 91 -0.32 -7.99 -23.66
CA LYS A 91 0.13 -8.06 -22.27
C LYS A 91 -1.00 -7.70 -21.32
N TYR A 92 -1.04 -8.38 -20.19
CA TYR A 92 -1.85 -8.02 -19.04
C TYR A 92 -1.01 -7.11 -18.14
N TYR A 93 -1.57 -5.97 -17.75
CA TYR A 93 -0.91 -4.98 -16.93
C TYR A 93 -1.62 -4.91 -15.59
N ASN A 94 -0.97 -5.28 -14.53
CA ASN A 94 -1.55 -5.37 -13.20
C ASN A 94 -0.94 -4.33 -12.25
N PHE A 95 -1.78 -3.76 -11.42
CA PHE A 95 -1.42 -2.94 -10.28
C PHE A 95 -2.10 -3.50 -9.03
N GLU A 96 -1.37 -3.64 -7.94
CA GLU A 96 -1.83 -4.20 -6.68
C GLU A 96 -1.23 -3.44 -5.49
N ILE A 97 -2.04 -3.22 -4.45
CA ILE A 97 -1.60 -2.90 -3.09
C ILE A 97 -2.14 -4.01 -2.20
N SER A 98 -1.25 -4.63 -1.40
CA SER A 98 -1.60 -5.69 -0.45
C SER A 98 -1.13 -5.31 0.94
N LEU A 99 -2.07 -5.16 1.88
CA LEU A 99 -1.80 -4.77 3.26
C LEU A 99 -2.27 -5.84 4.25
N GLY A 100 -1.73 -5.82 5.45
CA GLY A 100 -2.29 -6.59 6.55
C GLY A 100 -3.70 -6.11 6.89
N ILE A 101 -4.56 -7.01 7.37
CA ILE A 101 -5.98 -6.71 7.68
C ILE A 101 -6.15 -5.54 8.67
N LYS A 102 -5.18 -5.32 9.54
CA LYS A 102 -5.14 -4.18 10.47
C LYS A 102 -5.13 -2.81 9.77
N ASP A 103 -4.66 -2.76 8.54
CA ASP A 103 -4.58 -1.54 7.73
C ASP A 103 -5.73 -1.46 6.68
N LEU A 104 -6.80 -2.25 6.83
CA LEU A 104 -7.97 -2.26 5.92
C LEU A 104 -8.56 -0.86 5.72
N ASN A 105 -8.74 -0.10 6.80
CA ASN A 105 -9.29 1.26 6.72
C ASN A 105 -8.42 2.17 5.82
N HIS A 106 -7.12 1.96 5.83
CA HIS A 106 -6.21 2.73 4.97
C HIS A 106 -6.39 2.35 3.50
N LEU A 107 -6.57 1.06 3.21
CA LEU A 107 -6.84 0.61 1.85
C LEU A 107 -8.23 1.04 1.33
N GLU A 108 -9.22 1.18 2.21
CA GLU A 108 -10.53 1.77 1.87
C GLU A 108 -10.42 3.29 1.56
N LYS A 109 -9.53 4.03 2.26
CA LYS A 109 -9.20 5.42 1.90
C LYS A 109 -8.61 5.48 0.48
N PHE A 110 -7.69 4.56 0.13
CA PHE A 110 -7.13 4.46 -1.22
C PHE A 110 -8.19 4.12 -2.27
N LYS A 111 -9.06 3.15 -1.99
CA LYS A 111 -10.19 2.78 -2.84
C LYS A 111 -11.09 3.98 -3.14
N THR A 112 -11.41 4.77 -2.12
CA THR A 112 -12.23 5.99 -2.25
C THR A 112 -11.51 7.04 -3.10
N PHE A 113 -10.22 7.27 -2.86
CA PHE A 113 -9.38 8.17 -3.65
C PHE A 113 -9.38 7.78 -5.13
N MET A 114 -9.22 6.48 -5.44
CA MET A 114 -9.25 5.94 -6.81
C MET A 114 -10.65 5.95 -7.44
N ARG A 115 -11.71 6.32 -6.70
CA ARG A 115 -13.13 6.19 -7.11
C ARG A 115 -13.48 4.80 -7.59
N TYR A 116 -12.92 3.78 -6.93
CA TYR A 116 -13.04 2.39 -7.33
C TYR A 116 -14.39 1.78 -6.88
N ASP A 117 -15.19 1.26 -7.82
CA ASP A 117 -16.57 0.79 -7.60
C ASP A 117 -16.68 -0.66 -7.14
N LYS A 118 -15.59 -1.43 -7.04
CA LYS A 118 -15.61 -2.81 -6.58
C LYS A 118 -15.16 -2.93 -5.12
N ASN A 119 -15.47 -4.07 -4.52
CA ASN A 119 -14.99 -4.42 -3.20
C ASN A 119 -13.50 -4.77 -3.23
N LEU A 120 -12.81 -4.49 -2.13
CA LEU A 120 -11.47 -5.01 -1.88
C LEU A 120 -11.54 -6.54 -1.77
N ILE A 121 -10.44 -7.18 -2.08
CA ILE A 121 -10.28 -8.63 -1.85
C ILE A 121 -9.75 -8.77 -0.42
N ILE A 122 -10.51 -9.45 0.43
CA ILE A 122 -10.21 -9.59 1.85
C ILE A 122 -10.13 -11.07 2.19
N ASP A 123 -9.08 -11.46 2.91
CA ASP A 123 -8.94 -12.76 3.58
C ASP A 123 -8.63 -12.55 5.08
N ASP A 124 -8.40 -13.63 5.83
CA ASP A 124 -8.21 -13.59 7.29
C ASP A 124 -7.00 -12.73 7.73
N HIS A 125 -6.03 -12.54 6.86
CA HIS A 125 -4.76 -11.88 7.19
C HIS A 125 -4.48 -10.62 6.38
N ARG A 126 -5.09 -10.50 5.18
CA ARG A 126 -4.75 -9.46 4.20
C ARG A 126 -5.97 -8.82 3.56
N CYS A 127 -5.79 -7.58 3.17
CA CYS A 127 -6.69 -6.88 2.26
C CYS A 127 -5.90 -6.42 1.02
N ARG A 128 -6.54 -6.53 -0.16
CA ARG A 128 -5.88 -6.23 -1.44
C ARG A 128 -6.77 -5.37 -2.32
N PHE A 129 -6.14 -4.39 -2.94
CA PHE A 129 -6.68 -3.62 -4.05
C PHE A 129 -5.98 -4.06 -5.33
N VAL A 130 -6.73 -4.52 -6.32
CA VAL A 130 -6.16 -5.09 -7.55
C VAL A 130 -6.89 -4.51 -8.76
N ILE A 131 -6.14 -3.92 -9.68
CA ILE A 131 -6.64 -3.37 -10.94
C ILE A 131 -5.75 -3.82 -12.10
N ALA A 132 -6.40 -4.16 -13.23
CA ALA A 132 -5.75 -4.38 -14.50
C ALA A 132 -6.02 -3.17 -15.42
N ASN A 133 -5.03 -2.30 -15.58
CA ASN A 133 -5.13 -1.15 -16.47
C ASN A 133 -3.76 -0.75 -17.03
N LYS A 134 -3.67 -0.62 -18.36
CA LYS A 134 -2.43 -0.28 -19.04
C LYS A 134 -2.04 1.19 -18.84
N HIS A 135 -3.02 2.12 -18.82
CA HIS A 135 -2.74 3.54 -18.65
C HIS A 135 -2.13 3.80 -17.27
N LEU A 136 -2.82 3.39 -16.19
CA LEU A 136 -2.33 3.50 -14.82
C LEU A 136 -0.94 2.84 -14.65
N TRP A 137 -0.74 1.65 -15.24
CA TRP A 137 0.56 0.97 -15.19
C TRP A 137 1.66 1.81 -15.84
N ASN A 138 1.40 2.38 -17.04
CA ASN A 138 2.36 3.23 -17.75
C ASN A 138 2.69 4.50 -16.96
N THR A 139 1.67 5.16 -16.39
CA THR A 139 1.82 6.38 -15.59
C THR A 139 2.67 6.12 -14.34
N LEU A 140 2.36 5.07 -13.58
CA LEU A 140 3.16 4.69 -12.40
C LEU A 140 4.60 4.29 -12.76
N ASN A 141 4.76 3.57 -13.87
CA ASN A 141 6.08 3.19 -14.38
C ASN A 141 6.91 4.41 -14.80
N ALA A 142 6.28 5.43 -15.40
CA ALA A 142 6.95 6.68 -15.78
C ALA A 142 7.44 7.49 -14.56
N TYR A 143 6.73 7.43 -13.43
CA TYR A 143 7.21 8.01 -12.17
C TYR A 143 8.36 7.21 -11.54
N GLY A 144 8.62 5.97 -11.97
CA GLY A 144 9.68 5.12 -11.44
C GLY A 144 9.18 3.93 -10.60
N CYS A 145 7.86 3.74 -10.44
CA CYS A 145 7.31 2.53 -9.87
C CYS A 145 7.36 1.40 -10.92
N THR A 146 8.50 0.72 -11.01
CA THR A 146 8.78 -0.33 -12.00
C THR A 146 8.56 -1.72 -11.40
N PRO A 147 8.38 -2.79 -12.22
CA PRO A 147 8.46 -4.15 -11.72
C PRO A 147 9.80 -4.38 -11.00
N ASN A 148 9.77 -5.07 -9.84
CA ASN A 148 10.93 -5.31 -8.98
C ASN A 148 11.64 -4.03 -8.49
N LYS A 149 10.87 -2.97 -8.26
CA LYS A 149 11.35 -1.62 -7.92
C LYS A 149 12.23 -1.54 -6.66
N SER A 150 12.10 -2.48 -5.72
CA SER A 150 12.70 -2.40 -4.39
C SER A 150 14.22 -2.14 -4.38
N LEU A 151 14.92 -2.56 -5.42
CA LEU A 151 16.38 -2.41 -5.53
C LEU A 151 16.83 -1.22 -6.39
N ILE A 152 15.95 -0.68 -7.23
CA ILE A 152 16.29 0.33 -8.25
C ILE A 152 15.45 1.60 -8.14
N LEU A 153 14.66 1.71 -7.07
CA LEU A 153 13.76 2.84 -6.87
C LEU A 153 14.55 4.14 -6.80
N LYS A 154 14.09 5.14 -7.55
CA LYS A 154 14.63 6.50 -7.55
C LYS A 154 13.57 7.48 -7.06
N PHE A 155 14.03 8.54 -6.44
CA PHE A 155 13.14 9.59 -5.98
C PHE A 155 12.49 10.31 -7.18
N PRO A 156 11.14 10.45 -7.22
CA PRO A 156 10.46 11.08 -8.35
C PRO A 156 10.70 12.59 -8.38
N ASN A 157 10.61 13.17 -9.57
CA ASN A 157 10.64 14.63 -9.72
C ASN A 157 9.25 15.22 -9.42
N LEU A 158 9.13 15.92 -8.30
CA LEU A 158 7.89 16.55 -7.83
C LEU A 158 8.16 18.01 -7.46
N SER A 159 7.10 18.83 -7.44
CA SER A 159 7.18 20.20 -6.92
C SER A 159 7.49 20.22 -5.42
N ASN A 160 8.25 21.21 -4.96
CA ASN A 160 8.78 21.26 -3.59
C ASN A 160 7.69 21.21 -2.51
N ASP A 161 6.52 21.78 -2.76
CA ASP A 161 5.36 21.79 -1.87
C ASP A 161 4.73 20.39 -1.69
N LEU A 162 4.90 19.50 -2.68
CA LEU A 162 4.34 18.15 -2.68
C LEU A 162 5.31 17.07 -2.16
N ILE A 163 6.61 17.37 -2.14
CA ILE A 163 7.64 16.40 -1.76
C ILE A 163 7.41 15.82 -0.36
N ARG A 164 7.07 16.65 0.64
CA ARG A 164 6.83 16.16 2.00
C ARG A 164 5.66 15.17 2.08
N HIS A 165 4.66 15.35 1.22
CA HIS A 165 3.49 14.48 1.17
C HIS A 165 3.84 13.13 0.52
N PHE A 166 4.66 13.13 -0.52
CA PHE A 166 5.25 11.92 -1.08
C PHE A 166 6.08 11.17 -0.04
N ILE A 167 6.98 11.87 0.69
CA ILE A 167 7.81 11.28 1.74
C ILE A 167 6.94 10.68 2.84
N ARG A 168 5.84 11.34 3.24
CA ARG A 168 4.90 10.79 4.22
C ARG A 168 4.27 9.48 3.74
N GLY A 169 3.78 9.43 2.49
CA GLY A 169 3.21 8.20 1.93
C GLY A 169 4.24 7.08 1.87
N PHE A 170 5.46 7.37 1.43
CA PHE A 170 6.55 6.39 1.41
C PHE A 170 6.92 5.90 2.81
N PHE A 171 6.98 6.80 3.80
CA PHE A 171 7.21 6.44 5.19
C PHE A 171 6.06 5.64 5.81
N ASP A 172 4.82 5.91 5.41
CA ASP A 172 3.66 5.16 5.88
C ASP A 172 3.68 3.70 5.40
N GLY A 173 4.24 3.40 4.23
CA GLY A 173 4.53 2.04 3.79
C GLY A 173 5.76 1.45 4.50
N ASP A 174 6.95 1.90 4.13
CA ASP A 174 8.25 1.28 4.48
C ASP A 174 8.90 1.81 5.77
N GLY A 175 8.36 2.87 6.39
CA GLY A 175 8.90 3.44 7.61
C GLY A 175 8.41 2.73 8.88
N CYS A 176 9.14 2.92 9.95
CA CYS A 176 8.82 2.38 11.26
C CYS A 176 8.93 3.43 12.35
N ILE A 177 7.93 3.53 13.21
CA ILE A 177 7.97 4.25 14.49
C ILE A 177 7.82 3.21 15.57
N THR A 178 8.91 2.92 16.29
CA THR A 178 8.91 2.04 17.46
C THR A 178 9.20 2.83 18.72
N ARG A 179 9.17 2.15 19.85
CA ARG A 179 9.48 2.76 21.15
C ARG A 179 10.72 2.14 21.76
N GLN A 180 11.45 2.95 22.47
CA GLN A 180 12.51 2.52 23.37
C GLN A 180 12.10 2.94 24.79
N VAL A 181 11.99 1.97 25.68
CA VAL A 181 11.63 2.19 27.09
C VAL A 181 12.90 2.22 27.93
N ASN A 182 13.10 3.31 28.67
CA ASN A 182 14.17 3.48 29.65
C ASN A 182 13.54 3.84 31.01
N HIS A 183 13.53 2.92 31.95
CA HIS A 183 12.97 3.13 33.29
C HIS A 183 11.58 3.80 33.26
N LEU A 184 11.54 5.13 33.39
CA LEU A 184 10.30 5.92 33.50
C LEU A 184 9.94 6.65 32.18
N THR A 185 10.75 6.51 31.13
CA THR A 185 10.55 7.26 29.89
C THR A 185 10.42 6.36 28.66
N VAL A 186 9.55 6.75 27.76
CA VAL A 186 9.38 6.14 26.43
C VAL A 186 9.84 7.14 25.38
N SER A 187 10.76 6.74 24.53
CA SER A 187 11.30 7.55 23.44
C SER A 187 10.99 6.91 22.09
N PRO A 188 10.75 7.70 21.03
CA PRO A 188 10.58 7.15 19.70
C PRO A 188 11.90 6.68 19.12
N ARG A 189 11.86 5.55 18.40
CA ARG A 189 12.89 5.11 17.48
C ARG A 189 12.30 5.09 16.09
N ILE A 190 12.91 5.83 15.16
CA ILE A 190 12.37 6.05 13.82
C ILE A 190 13.36 5.52 12.82
N SER A 191 12.87 4.68 11.89
CA SER A 191 13.69 4.12 10.83
C SER A 191 12.91 4.04 9.52
N LEU A 192 13.61 4.00 8.40
CA LEU A 192 13.04 3.92 7.06
C LEU A 192 13.91 3.08 6.16
N LEU A 193 13.31 2.08 5.51
CA LEU A 193 13.94 1.22 4.52
C LEU A 193 13.83 1.85 3.13
N GLY A 194 14.86 1.70 2.29
CA GLY A 194 14.80 2.17 0.91
C GLY A 194 16.14 2.05 0.17
N THR A 195 16.16 2.48 -1.09
CA THR A 195 17.39 2.61 -1.87
C THR A 195 18.17 3.85 -1.42
N LYS A 196 19.48 3.85 -1.65
CA LYS A 196 20.35 4.98 -1.30
C LYS A 196 19.85 6.30 -1.89
N ASP A 197 19.48 6.33 -3.17
CA ASP A 197 18.99 7.53 -3.85
C ASP A 197 17.76 8.14 -3.15
N VAL A 198 16.76 7.29 -2.85
CA VAL A 198 15.53 7.75 -2.18
C VAL A 198 15.83 8.26 -0.78
N LEU A 199 16.65 7.55 -0.01
CA LEU A 199 16.96 7.90 1.37
C LEU A 199 17.79 9.19 1.48
N GLU A 200 18.77 9.41 0.60
CA GLU A 200 19.55 10.65 0.54
C GLU A 200 18.68 11.87 0.20
N LYS A 201 17.74 11.71 -0.76
CA LYS A 201 16.78 12.77 -1.09
C LYS A 201 15.83 13.08 0.06
N ILE A 202 15.38 12.05 0.79
CA ILE A 202 14.52 12.24 1.98
C ILE A 202 15.27 13.03 3.06
N LEU A 203 16.53 12.71 3.36
CA LEU A 203 17.34 13.48 4.30
C LEU A 203 17.51 14.93 3.87
N HIS A 204 17.81 15.15 2.59
CA HIS A 204 17.95 16.48 2.02
C HIS A 204 16.68 17.33 2.19
N HIS A 205 15.53 16.82 1.74
CA HIS A 205 14.27 17.57 1.78
C HIS A 205 13.72 17.77 3.20
N SER A 206 13.92 16.81 4.09
CA SER A 206 13.51 16.94 5.50
C SER A 206 14.47 17.79 6.32
N ASN A 207 15.63 18.12 5.79
CA ASN A 207 16.73 18.81 6.51
C ASN A 207 17.02 18.11 7.84
N THR A 208 17.16 16.77 7.80
CA THR A 208 17.48 15.92 8.95
C THR A 208 18.73 15.07 8.67
N ASN A 209 19.35 14.56 9.74
CA ASN A 209 20.49 13.65 9.66
C ASN A 209 20.13 12.29 10.29
N ALA A 210 20.52 11.21 9.64
CA ALA A 210 20.35 9.86 10.12
C ALA A 210 21.58 9.00 9.81
N LYS A 211 21.70 7.86 10.48
CA LYS A 211 22.72 6.87 10.18
C LYS A 211 22.20 5.91 9.12
N PHE A 212 22.99 5.66 8.08
CA PHE A 212 22.75 4.55 7.16
C PHE A 212 23.22 3.25 7.82
N ARG A 213 22.38 2.23 7.73
CA ARG A 213 22.68 0.89 8.19
C ARG A 213 22.31 -0.12 7.11
N HIS A 214 23.19 -1.09 6.87
CA HIS A 214 22.83 -2.26 6.07
C HIS A 214 21.97 -3.21 6.90
N ASP A 215 20.93 -3.74 6.28
CA ASP A 215 20.14 -4.82 6.86
C ASP A 215 20.54 -6.13 6.17
N ASN A 216 21.22 -7.02 6.90
CA ASN A 216 21.71 -8.30 6.37
C ASN A 216 20.58 -9.25 5.91
N ARG A 217 19.32 -8.91 6.20
CA ARG A 217 18.13 -9.67 5.76
C ARG A 217 17.68 -9.27 4.35
N HIS A 218 18.19 -8.17 3.83
CA HIS A 218 17.87 -7.62 2.51
C HIS A 218 19.11 -7.61 1.62
N SER A 219 18.93 -7.25 0.34
CA SER A 219 20.05 -7.11 -0.60
C SER A 219 21.00 -5.97 -0.17
N GLU A 220 22.25 -6.01 -0.64
CA GLU A 220 23.24 -4.97 -0.37
C GLU A 220 22.83 -3.57 -0.85
N GLU A 221 21.88 -3.48 -1.80
CA GLU A 221 21.38 -2.23 -2.35
C GLU A 221 20.30 -1.58 -1.48
N THR A 222 19.78 -2.31 -0.49
CA THR A 222 18.73 -1.82 0.41
C THR A 222 19.33 -1.35 1.73
N LEU A 223 19.08 -0.10 2.08
CA LEU A 223 19.59 0.55 3.28
C LEU A 223 18.46 0.92 4.22
N THR A 224 18.79 1.02 5.50
CA THR A 224 17.89 1.58 6.51
C THR A 224 18.48 2.89 7.03
N LEU A 225 17.66 3.95 7.07
CA LEU A 225 17.95 5.13 7.86
C LEU A 225 17.50 4.89 9.31
N ASP A 226 18.39 5.15 10.24
CA ASP A 226 18.08 5.19 11.66
C ASP A 226 18.33 6.62 12.17
N TRP A 227 17.25 7.33 12.54
CA TRP A 227 17.36 8.64 13.16
C TRP A 227 17.63 8.52 14.66
N ASN A 228 18.52 9.37 15.19
CA ASN A 228 18.52 9.61 16.62
C ASN A 228 17.20 10.27 17.05
N LYS A 229 16.92 10.28 18.35
CA LYS A 229 15.66 10.78 18.90
C LYS A 229 15.29 12.18 18.39
N GLU A 230 16.20 13.14 18.46
CA GLU A 230 15.94 14.53 18.11
C GLU A 230 15.66 14.69 16.61
N GLN A 231 16.53 14.13 15.77
CA GLN A 231 16.37 14.19 14.32
C GLN A 231 15.15 13.42 13.85
N GLY A 232 14.82 12.32 14.50
CA GLY A 232 13.61 11.54 14.20
C GLY A 232 12.32 12.30 14.52
N ILE A 233 12.28 13.01 15.66
CA ILE A 233 11.13 13.87 16.00
C ILE A 233 11.02 15.01 14.98
N LYS A 234 12.14 15.64 14.59
CA LYS A 234 12.16 16.64 13.53
C LYS A 234 11.62 16.09 12.22
N PHE A 235 12.02 14.87 11.85
CA PHE A 235 11.56 14.20 10.63
C PHE A 235 10.05 13.90 10.66
N ILE A 236 9.52 13.28 11.73
CA ILE A 236 8.07 12.98 11.80
C ILE A 236 7.23 14.26 11.87
N ASN A 237 7.72 15.33 12.51
CA ASN A 237 7.08 16.63 12.47
C ASN A 237 7.03 17.18 11.03
N TYR A 238 8.13 17.06 10.27
CA TYR A 238 8.18 17.52 8.88
C TYR A 238 7.11 16.82 8.02
N ILE A 239 6.96 15.51 8.14
CA ILE A 239 6.03 14.74 7.28
C ILE A 239 4.58 14.78 7.75
N TYR A 240 4.30 14.83 9.06
CA TYR A 240 2.93 14.71 9.58
C TYR A 240 2.28 16.01 10.02
N ASN A 241 3.06 17.07 10.29
CA ASN A 241 2.44 18.32 10.74
C ASN A 241 1.49 18.87 9.68
N ASN A 242 0.26 19.23 10.11
CA ASN A 242 -0.81 19.72 9.23
C ASN A 242 -1.08 18.81 8.02
N SER A 243 -1.05 17.48 8.21
CA SER A 243 -1.38 16.50 7.18
C SER A 243 -2.86 16.10 7.26
N ASN A 244 -3.48 15.90 6.08
CA ASN A 244 -4.89 15.49 5.99
C ASN A 244 -5.02 13.97 5.77
N ILE A 245 -3.99 13.32 5.21
CA ILE A 245 -3.98 11.90 4.92
C ILE A 245 -2.73 11.22 5.48
N TYR A 246 -2.92 10.10 6.16
CA TYR A 246 -1.88 9.34 6.85
C TYR A 246 -2.36 7.93 7.19
N LEU A 247 -1.41 7.04 7.53
CA LEU A 247 -1.68 5.73 8.13
C LEU A 247 -1.97 5.89 9.61
N ASP A 248 -3.20 5.59 10.05
CA ASP A 248 -3.74 5.94 11.37
C ASP A 248 -2.84 5.48 12.53
N ARG A 249 -2.36 4.22 12.50
CA ARG A 249 -1.50 3.67 13.56
C ARG A 249 -0.16 4.41 13.72
N LYS A 250 0.43 4.93 12.62
CA LYS A 250 1.67 5.73 12.68
C LYS A 250 1.39 7.15 13.11
N TYR A 251 0.26 7.72 12.68
CA TYR A 251 -0.15 9.05 13.08
C TYR A 251 -0.45 9.16 14.57
N VAL A 252 -1.05 8.13 15.18
CA VAL A 252 -1.24 8.06 16.64
C VAL A 252 0.11 8.13 17.36
N LEU A 253 1.09 7.37 16.93
CA LEU A 253 2.45 7.42 17.50
C LEU A 253 3.12 8.79 17.27
N TYR A 254 2.94 9.40 16.10
CA TYR A 254 3.39 10.76 15.84
C TYR A 254 2.76 11.75 16.84
N GLN A 255 1.43 11.73 17.03
CA GLN A 255 0.75 12.63 17.98
C GLN A 255 1.30 12.47 19.40
N PHE A 256 1.62 11.24 19.78
CA PHE A 256 2.21 10.95 21.08
C PHE A 256 3.64 11.51 21.23
N PHE A 257 4.48 11.36 20.20
CA PHE A 257 5.90 11.69 20.27
C PHE A 257 6.30 13.06 19.71
N LYS A 258 5.39 13.80 19.07
CA LYS A 258 5.72 15.07 18.38
C LYS A 258 6.43 16.13 19.23
N GLN A 259 6.27 16.06 20.56
CA GLN A 259 6.93 16.95 21.51
C GLN A 259 8.13 16.31 22.24
N GLY A 260 8.46 15.06 21.94
CA GLY A 260 9.59 14.36 22.53
C GLY A 260 9.22 13.06 23.24
N SER A 261 10.08 12.66 24.19
CA SER A 261 9.81 11.50 25.05
C SER A 261 8.64 11.76 26.01
N ARG A 262 7.98 10.68 26.40
CA ARG A 262 6.85 10.70 27.32
C ARG A 262 7.11 9.77 28.51
N SER A 263 6.25 9.81 29.53
CA SER A 263 6.31 8.85 30.63
C SER A 263 5.78 7.47 30.16
N VAL A 264 6.15 6.43 30.91
CA VAL A 264 5.61 5.08 30.68
C VAL A 264 4.12 5.05 30.98
N GLU A 265 3.65 5.81 31.97
CA GLU A 265 2.25 5.93 32.35
C GLU A 265 1.41 6.48 31.20
N GLU A 266 1.80 7.63 30.61
CA GLU A 266 1.13 8.22 29.44
C GLU A 266 1.07 7.25 28.25
N PHE A 267 2.12 6.43 28.05
CA PHE A 267 2.11 5.44 26.97
C PHE A 267 1.18 4.27 27.25
N THR A 268 1.08 3.84 28.51
CA THR A 268 0.17 2.76 28.92
C THR A 268 -1.29 3.18 28.76
N GLU A 269 -1.62 4.41 29.09
CA GLU A 269 -2.95 5.00 28.87
C GLU A 269 -3.31 5.04 27.37
N LEU A 270 -2.37 5.43 26.49
CA LEU A 270 -2.58 5.40 25.05
C LEU A 270 -2.87 3.98 24.54
N SER A 271 -2.18 2.98 25.10
CA SER A 271 -2.32 1.58 24.67
C SER A 271 -3.58 0.90 25.20
N SER A 272 -4.13 1.36 26.33
CA SER A 272 -5.35 0.84 26.95
C SER A 272 -6.62 1.55 26.45
N GLY A 273 -6.51 2.77 25.94
CA GLY A 273 -7.59 3.48 25.26
C GLY A 273 -7.93 2.79 23.93
N ASN A 274 -9.18 2.35 23.82
CA ASN A 274 -9.75 1.51 22.75
C ASN A 274 -9.66 2.18 21.35
N ILE A 275 -8.44 2.25 20.79
CA ILE A 275 -8.22 2.59 19.38
C ILE A 275 -8.01 1.27 18.67
N GLY A 276 -8.95 0.86 17.84
CA GLY A 276 -8.98 -0.42 17.13
C GLY A 276 -7.66 -0.73 16.43
N GLY A 277 -6.99 -1.76 16.91
CA GLY A 277 -5.68 -2.22 16.46
C GLY A 277 -4.63 -2.03 17.54
N THR A 278 -4.49 -3.03 18.43
CA THR A 278 -3.34 -3.13 19.33
C THR A 278 -2.06 -3.07 18.50
N PRO A 279 -1.10 -2.14 18.79
CA PRO A 279 0.24 -2.27 18.23
C PRO A 279 0.81 -3.61 18.71
N GLU A 280 1.19 -4.49 17.80
CA GLU A 280 1.88 -5.73 18.13
C GLU A 280 3.00 -5.44 19.13
N MET A 281 2.91 -6.06 20.30
CA MET A 281 3.98 -6.07 21.29
C MET A 281 5.11 -6.94 20.73
N GLY A 282 5.94 -6.37 19.85
CA GLY A 282 7.20 -6.99 19.51
C GLY A 282 7.99 -7.21 20.78
N ASN A 283 8.40 -8.44 21.03
CA ASN A 283 9.21 -8.86 22.17
C ASN A 283 10.35 -7.86 22.37
N THR A 284 10.27 -7.08 23.43
CA THR A 284 11.33 -6.17 23.86
C THR A 284 12.27 -7.03 24.70
N GLU A 285 13.42 -7.41 24.14
CA GLU A 285 14.52 -7.88 24.97
C GLU A 285 14.87 -6.78 25.96
N ILE A 286 14.66 -7.08 27.24
CA ILE A 286 15.14 -6.27 28.37
C ILE A 286 16.65 -6.54 28.42
N ILE A 287 17.44 -5.62 27.87
CA ILE A 287 18.88 -5.64 28.10
C ILE A 287 19.10 -5.09 29.52
N GLU A 288 19.16 -5.98 30.50
CA GLU A 288 19.75 -5.69 31.81
C GLU A 288 21.26 -5.57 31.62
N GLU A 289 21.77 -4.34 31.58
CA GLU A 289 23.20 -4.12 31.82
C GLU A 289 23.50 -4.40 33.28
N THR A 290 23.97 -5.61 33.56
CA THR A 290 24.63 -5.93 34.82
C THR A 290 25.95 -5.14 34.89
N LYS A 291 25.97 -4.11 35.72
CA LYS A 291 27.21 -3.50 36.17
C LYS A 291 27.91 -4.48 37.11
N GLU A 292 28.89 -5.23 36.60
CA GLU A 292 29.89 -5.85 37.44
C GLU A 292 30.78 -4.78 38.00
N SER A 293 30.65 -4.52 39.29
CA SER A 293 31.59 -3.76 40.09
C SER A 293 32.84 -4.61 40.32
N SER A 294 33.93 -4.32 39.63
CA SER A 294 35.24 -4.84 40.00
C SER A 294 35.80 -4.01 41.15
N THR A 295 35.73 -4.57 42.35
CA THR A 295 36.60 -4.22 43.46
C THR A 295 37.58 -5.39 43.65
N SER A 296 38.80 -5.17 43.38
CA SER A 296 40.04 -5.54 44.08
C SER A 296 41.25 -5.50 43.15
#